data_1c0c5b6eeda42d0d2c2442e17c071622
#
_entry.id   1c0c5b6eeda42d0d2c2442e17c071622
#
_cell.length_a   1.000
_cell.length_b   1.000
_cell.length_c   1.000
_cell.angle_alpha   90.00
_cell.angle_beta   90.00
_cell.angle_gamma   90.00
#
_symmetry.space_group_name_H-M   'P 1'
#
loop_
_entity.id
_entity.type
_entity.pdbx_description
1 polymer ?
#
loop_
_entity_poly.entity_id
_entity_poly.type
_entity_poly.pdbx_seq_one_letter_code
_entity_poly.pdbx_strand_id
1 'polypeptide(L)'
;TPGSNFLKTYNFTQKKLKTFIWEAIVTVDYILYVVDVLKYDFKTICSDLKKIYYEKKFIILIFNKIDLIDNKILLPYIKSLNELNIIDAFFNISAKYNKGLDQLSNYLKSKSFNKKWIFKKDEVSNKDDIFISNECTRNAILKYLHQEIPYNLIVRNIFIKILKNKHIKIKQSIDLKNLRYKPIILGKNGDTIKKIRENSQNEITNIMKTKVHLYLQINKLDD
;
A
#
# COMPACT_ATOMS: atom_id res chain seq x y z
N THR A 1 -1.19 3.86 -4.31
CA THR A 1 -2.51 4.51 -4.23
C THR A 1 -3.61 3.49 -3.99
N PRO A 2 -4.72 3.84 -3.30
CA PRO A 2 -5.90 2.99 -3.20
C PRO A 2 -6.45 2.67 -4.60
N GLY A 3 -7.00 1.47 -4.80
CA GLY A 3 -7.54 1.07 -6.09
C GLY A 3 -8.82 1.83 -6.49
N SER A 4 -9.11 1.91 -7.78
CA SER A 4 -10.27 2.64 -8.35
C SER A 4 -11.64 2.17 -7.84
N ASN A 5 -11.75 0.93 -7.37
CA ASN A 5 -12.98 0.41 -6.76
C ASN A 5 -13.44 1.19 -5.51
N PHE A 6 -12.53 1.91 -4.84
CA PHE A 6 -12.88 2.82 -3.75
C PHE A 6 -13.58 4.10 -4.24
N LEU A 7 -13.58 4.38 -5.54
CA LEU A 7 -14.23 5.55 -6.13
C LEU A 7 -15.76 5.43 -6.20
N LYS A 8 -16.31 4.24 -5.97
CA LYS A 8 -17.75 3.94 -6.16
C LYS A 8 -18.59 4.13 -4.89
N THR A 9 -18.03 4.43 -3.73
CA THR A 9 -18.75 4.41 -2.46
C THR A 9 -18.79 5.78 -1.77
N TYR A 10 -19.89 6.05 -1.02
CA TYR A 10 -20.30 7.39 -0.58
C TYR A 10 -19.82 7.84 0.82
N ASN A 11 -18.88 7.14 1.46
CA ASN A 11 -18.41 7.44 2.81
C ASN A 11 -17.30 8.51 2.86
N PHE A 12 -17.25 9.31 3.94
CA PHE A 12 -16.27 10.39 4.15
C PHE A 12 -14.80 9.96 3.95
N THR A 13 -14.44 8.78 4.41
CA THR A 13 -13.09 8.20 4.23
C THR A 13 -12.76 8.01 2.75
N GLN A 14 -13.75 7.68 1.94
CA GLN A 14 -13.59 7.45 0.50
C GLN A 14 -13.46 8.73 -0.29
N LYS A 15 -14.10 9.83 0.15
CA LYS A 15 -13.85 11.15 -0.44
C LYS A 15 -12.39 11.56 -0.28
N LYS A 16 -11.79 11.37 0.92
CA LYS A 16 -10.36 11.63 1.15
C LYS A 16 -9.47 10.75 0.27
N LEU A 17 -9.76 9.44 0.18
CA LEU A 17 -9.01 8.52 -0.69
C LEU A 17 -9.09 8.92 -2.16
N LYS A 18 -10.26 9.37 -2.61
CA LYS A 18 -10.45 9.89 -3.97
C LYS A 18 -9.58 11.12 -4.23
N THR A 19 -9.56 12.07 -3.30
CA THR A 19 -8.70 13.26 -3.41
C THR A 19 -7.23 12.88 -3.51
N PHE A 20 -6.74 11.98 -2.66
CA PHE A 20 -5.35 11.50 -2.73
C PHE A 20 -5.00 10.81 -4.05
N ILE A 21 -5.94 10.06 -4.65
CA ILE A 21 -5.72 9.45 -5.97
C ILE A 21 -5.54 10.53 -7.03
N TRP A 22 -6.42 11.52 -7.04
CA TRP A 22 -6.34 12.61 -8.03
C TRP A 22 -5.11 13.49 -7.84
N GLU A 23 -4.75 13.83 -6.61
CA GLU A 23 -3.51 14.54 -6.30
C GLU A 23 -2.28 13.75 -6.80
N ALA A 24 -2.26 12.43 -6.59
CA ALA A 24 -1.19 11.58 -7.10
C ALA A 24 -1.15 11.57 -8.63
N ILE A 25 -2.31 11.46 -9.31
CA ILE A 25 -2.41 11.46 -10.79
C ILE A 25 -1.82 12.75 -11.37
N VAL A 26 -2.12 13.89 -10.77
CA VAL A 26 -1.62 15.20 -11.27
C VAL A 26 -0.10 15.32 -11.13
N THR A 27 0.50 14.73 -10.10
CA THR A 27 1.92 14.92 -9.77
C THR A 27 2.88 13.94 -10.46
N VAL A 28 2.37 12.86 -11.08
CA VAL A 28 3.22 11.82 -11.71
C VAL A 28 3.37 12.04 -13.21
N ASP A 29 4.43 11.48 -13.80
CA ASP A 29 4.66 11.45 -15.24
C ASP A 29 3.97 10.23 -15.90
N TYR A 30 3.95 9.08 -15.21
CA TYR A 30 3.37 7.81 -15.68
C TYR A 30 2.38 7.24 -14.69
N ILE A 31 1.31 6.67 -15.20
CA ILE A 31 0.28 5.99 -14.42
C ILE A 31 0.29 4.50 -14.77
N LEU A 32 0.58 3.66 -13.78
CA LEU A 32 0.46 2.22 -13.89
C LEU A 32 -0.94 1.81 -13.42
N TYR A 33 -1.83 1.52 -14.36
CA TYR A 33 -3.18 1.06 -14.03
C TYR A 33 -3.18 -0.48 -13.94
N VAL A 34 -3.20 -0.98 -12.70
CA VAL A 34 -3.09 -2.42 -12.41
C VAL A 34 -4.47 -3.05 -12.30
N VAL A 35 -4.71 -4.09 -13.09
CA VAL A 35 -5.96 -4.85 -13.16
C VAL A 35 -5.74 -6.26 -12.63
N ASP A 36 -6.56 -6.71 -11.68
CA ASP A 36 -6.67 -8.11 -11.30
C ASP A 36 -7.50 -8.86 -12.35
N VAL A 37 -6.89 -9.79 -13.09
CA VAL A 37 -7.54 -10.50 -14.19
C VAL A 37 -8.74 -11.37 -13.77
N LEU A 38 -8.89 -11.65 -12.46
CA LEU A 38 -10.04 -12.39 -11.94
C LEU A 38 -11.21 -11.49 -11.53
N LYS A 39 -10.98 -10.19 -11.34
CA LYS A 39 -11.92 -9.28 -10.70
C LYS A 39 -12.09 -7.96 -11.45
N TYR A 40 -11.97 -7.98 -12.78
CA TYR A 40 -12.12 -6.76 -13.55
C TYR A 40 -13.51 -6.62 -14.17
N ASP A 41 -13.96 -5.37 -14.25
CA ASP A 41 -15.09 -4.97 -15.05
C ASP A 41 -14.61 -4.06 -16.19
N PHE A 42 -14.76 -4.54 -17.42
CA PHE A 42 -14.26 -3.85 -18.60
C PHE A 42 -14.82 -2.43 -18.75
N LYS A 43 -16.12 -2.24 -18.47
CA LYS A 43 -16.78 -0.92 -18.55
C LYS A 43 -16.17 0.07 -17.56
N THR A 44 -15.87 -0.42 -16.35
CA THR A 44 -15.21 0.39 -15.32
C THR A 44 -13.80 0.78 -15.74
N ILE A 45 -13.00 -0.15 -16.29
CA ILE A 45 -11.67 0.13 -16.79
C ILE A 45 -11.72 1.22 -17.85
N CYS A 46 -12.56 1.08 -18.88
CA CYS A 46 -12.73 2.07 -19.94
C CYS A 46 -13.11 3.45 -19.40
N SER A 47 -14.05 3.50 -18.44
CA SER A 47 -14.47 4.75 -17.80
C SER A 47 -13.35 5.43 -17.03
N ASP A 48 -12.59 4.64 -16.25
CA ASP A 48 -11.49 5.17 -15.43
C ASP A 48 -10.33 5.66 -16.31
N LEU A 49 -9.95 4.88 -17.33
CA LEU A 49 -8.88 5.25 -18.28
C LEU A 49 -9.21 6.54 -19.04
N LYS A 50 -10.46 6.71 -19.48
CA LYS A 50 -10.90 7.96 -20.12
C LYS A 50 -10.75 9.15 -19.19
N LYS A 51 -11.12 9.04 -17.91
CA LYS A 51 -10.94 10.12 -16.92
C LYS A 51 -9.47 10.46 -16.71
N ILE A 52 -8.61 9.43 -16.59
CA ILE A 52 -7.16 9.61 -16.42
C ILE A 52 -6.54 10.27 -17.65
N TYR A 53 -6.98 9.91 -18.84
CA TYR A 53 -6.48 10.46 -20.10
C TYR A 53 -6.66 11.97 -20.20
N TYR A 54 -7.73 12.54 -19.64
CA TYR A 54 -7.93 13.99 -19.61
C TYR A 54 -6.83 14.74 -18.85
N GLU A 55 -6.13 14.08 -17.94
CA GLU A 55 -4.96 14.64 -17.23
C GLU A 55 -3.66 14.62 -18.06
N LYS A 56 -3.71 14.19 -19.33
CA LYS A 56 -2.60 14.15 -20.28
C LYS A 56 -1.37 13.42 -19.74
N LYS A 57 -1.58 12.28 -19.05
CA LYS A 57 -0.54 11.42 -18.50
C LYS A 57 -0.34 10.19 -19.37
N PHE A 58 0.88 9.65 -19.36
CA PHE A 58 1.17 8.36 -19.98
C PHE A 58 0.54 7.23 -19.15
N ILE A 59 -0.22 6.38 -19.82
CA ILE A 59 -0.97 5.30 -19.17
C ILE A 59 -0.39 3.95 -19.58
N ILE A 60 0.07 3.19 -18.60
CA ILE A 60 0.53 1.82 -18.77
C ILE A 60 -0.49 0.91 -18.13
N LEU A 61 -1.14 0.05 -18.92
CA LEU A 61 -2.11 -0.90 -18.42
C LEU A 61 -1.44 -2.23 -18.11
N ILE A 62 -1.64 -2.72 -16.89
CA ILE A 62 -0.99 -3.92 -16.38
C ILE A 62 -2.06 -4.93 -15.97
N PHE A 63 -2.11 -6.07 -16.65
CA PHE A 63 -2.91 -7.23 -16.24
C PHE A 63 -2.08 -8.09 -15.30
N ASN A 64 -2.46 -8.13 -14.01
CA ASN A 64 -1.78 -8.92 -12.99
C ASN A 64 -2.55 -10.20 -12.67
N LYS A 65 -1.83 -11.20 -12.12
CA LYS A 65 -2.28 -12.56 -11.80
C LYS A 65 -2.56 -13.42 -13.04
N ILE A 66 -1.80 -13.21 -14.11
CA ILE A 66 -1.93 -14.01 -15.35
C ILE A 66 -1.61 -15.50 -15.16
N ASP A 67 -1.03 -15.87 -14.03
CA ASP A 67 -0.80 -17.27 -13.62
C ASP A 67 -2.12 -18.03 -13.34
N LEU A 68 -3.24 -17.33 -13.20
CA LEU A 68 -4.55 -17.89 -12.86
C LEU A 68 -5.49 -18.02 -14.06
N ILE A 69 -5.08 -17.61 -15.26
CA ILE A 69 -5.88 -17.65 -16.48
C ILE A 69 -5.07 -18.05 -17.71
N ASP A 70 -5.73 -18.49 -18.77
CA ASP A 70 -5.10 -18.56 -20.09
C ASP A 70 -4.98 -17.13 -20.67
N ASN A 71 -3.74 -16.73 -21.00
CA ASN A 71 -3.46 -15.40 -21.55
C ASN A 71 -4.23 -15.09 -22.85
N LYS A 72 -4.64 -16.10 -23.60
CA LYS A 72 -5.45 -15.93 -24.82
C LYS A 72 -6.79 -15.23 -24.53
N ILE A 73 -7.32 -15.40 -23.34
CA ILE A 73 -8.58 -14.77 -22.91
C ILE A 73 -8.45 -13.24 -22.88
N LEU A 74 -7.25 -12.70 -22.63
CA LEU A 74 -7.02 -11.26 -22.58
C LEU A 74 -6.93 -10.59 -23.96
N LEU A 75 -6.65 -11.34 -25.02
CA LEU A 75 -6.41 -10.77 -26.36
C LEU A 75 -7.57 -9.91 -26.88
N PRO A 76 -8.86 -10.35 -26.82
CA PRO A 76 -9.97 -9.52 -27.25
C PRO A 76 -10.09 -8.22 -26.46
N TYR A 77 -9.86 -8.27 -25.14
CA TYR A 77 -9.92 -7.09 -24.28
C TYR A 77 -8.78 -6.11 -24.56
N ILE A 78 -7.57 -6.61 -24.76
CA ILE A 78 -6.40 -5.80 -25.15
C ILE A 78 -6.68 -5.11 -26.48
N LYS A 79 -7.23 -5.83 -27.46
CA LYS A 79 -7.59 -5.25 -28.76
C LYS A 79 -8.59 -4.11 -28.60
N SER A 80 -9.71 -4.33 -27.90
CA SER A 80 -10.73 -3.30 -27.67
C SER A 80 -10.21 -2.11 -26.88
N LEU A 81 -9.29 -2.32 -25.92
CA LEU A 81 -8.68 -1.24 -25.16
C LEU A 81 -7.65 -0.45 -26.00
N ASN A 82 -6.94 -1.11 -26.90
CA ASN A 82 -6.02 -0.47 -27.83
C ASN A 82 -6.72 0.45 -28.83
N GLU A 83 -7.95 0.09 -29.24
CA GLU A 83 -8.79 0.92 -30.12
C GLU A 83 -9.15 2.29 -29.49
N LEU A 84 -9.07 2.42 -28.15
CA LEU A 84 -9.29 3.71 -27.48
C LEU A 84 -8.17 4.73 -27.73
N ASN A 85 -6.99 4.29 -28.17
CA ASN A 85 -5.81 5.14 -28.43
C ASN A 85 -5.40 6.05 -27.27
N ILE A 86 -5.58 5.57 -26.02
CA ILE A 86 -5.27 6.32 -24.79
C ILE A 86 -4.28 5.58 -23.88
N ILE A 87 -3.79 4.41 -24.30
CA ILE A 87 -2.90 3.54 -23.53
C ILE A 87 -1.56 3.46 -24.26
N ASP A 88 -0.48 3.79 -23.56
CA ASP A 88 0.86 3.84 -24.15
C ASP A 88 1.54 2.46 -24.22
N ALA A 89 1.21 1.58 -23.27
CA ALA A 89 1.77 0.23 -23.25
C ALA A 89 0.88 -0.73 -22.42
N PHE A 90 0.97 -2.03 -22.78
CA PHE A 90 0.30 -3.13 -22.10
C PHE A 90 1.33 -4.10 -21.54
N PHE A 91 1.12 -4.55 -20.29
CA PHE A 91 1.92 -5.60 -19.68
C PHE A 91 1.05 -6.67 -19.05
N ASN A 92 1.41 -7.92 -19.29
CA ASN A 92 0.80 -9.08 -18.66
C ASN A 92 1.78 -9.64 -17.63
N ILE A 93 1.47 -9.58 -16.35
CA ILE A 93 2.38 -9.97 -15.28
C ILE A 93 1.74 -10.94 -14.28
N SER A 94 2.59 -11.69 -13.60
CA SER A 94 2.29 -12.30 -12.31
C SER A 94 3.28 -11.78 -11.28
N ALA A 95 2.81 -10.85 -10.44
CA ALA A 95 3.65 -10.30 -9.38
C ALA A 95 4.07 -11.38 -8.37
N LYS A 96 3.23 -12.42 -8.18
CA LYS A 96 3.52 -13.54 -7.26
C LYS A 96 4.70 -14.40 -7.73
N TYR A 97 4.82 -14.60 -9.04
CA TYR A 97 5.85 -15.47 -9.63
C TYR A 97 6.92 -14.68 -10.41
N ASN A 98 6.98 -13.37 -10.24
CA ASN A 98 7.89 -12.46 -10.93
C ASN A 98 7.85 -12.54 -12.46
N LYS A 99 6.77 -13.09 -13.05
CA LYS A 99 6.63 -13.24 -14.51
C LYS A 99 6.25 -11.89 -15.11
N GLY A 100 6.97 -11.46 -16.17
CA GLY A 100 6.72 -10.21 -16.88
C GLY A 100 7.20 -8.94 -16.16
N LEU A 101 7.76 -9.04 -14.96
CA LEU A 101 8.24 -7.86 -14.20
C LEU A 101 9.52 -7.28 -14.79
N ASP A 102 10.40 -8.10 -15.38
CA ASP A 102 11.63 -7.61 -16.00
C ASP A 102 11.33 -6.75 -17.22
N GLN A 103 10.37 -7.16 -18.08
CA GLN A 103 9.95 -6.39 -19.23
C GLN A 103 9.34 -5.05 -18.80
N LEU A 104 8.45 -5.06 -17.79
CA LEU A 104 7.88 -3.85 -17.23
C LEU A 104 8.97 -2.94 -16.66
N SER A 105 9.90 -3.49 -15.86
CA SER A 105 11.01 -2.74 -15.26
C SER A 105 11.91 -2.09 -16.32
N ASN A 106 12.28 -2.85 -17.36
CA ASN A 106 13.12 -2.35 -18.45
C ASN A 106 12.40 -1.26 -19.24
N TYR A 107 11.11 -1.43 -19.51
CA TYR A 107 10.29 -0.39 -20.14
C TYR A 107 10.26 0.90 -19.30
N LEU A 108 10.01 0.80 -18.00
CA LEU A 108 10.00 1.96 -17.10
C LEU A 108 11.37 2.64 -17.04
N LYS A 109 12.46 1.86 -16.98
CA LYS A 109 13.84 2.40 -17.06
C LYS A 109 14.09 3.16 -18.35
N SER A 110 13.66 2.63 -19.49
CA SER A 110 13.84 3.30 -20.81
C SER A 110 13.05 4.59 -20.93
N LYS A 111 11.96 4.73 -20.16
CA LYS A 111 11.10 5.92 -20.14
C LYS A 111 11.42 6.88 -18.99
N SER A 112 12.34 6.50 -18.08
CA SER A 112 12.70 7.36 -16.95
C SER A 112 13.52 8.57 -17.42
N PHE A 113 13.28 9.71 -16.75
CA PHE A 113 13.99 10.94 -17.03
C PHE A 113 15.18 11.13 -16.10
N ASN A 114 16.26 11.69 -16.60
CA ASN A 114 17.37 12.14 -15.76
C ASN A 114 16.97 13.40 -14.98
N LYS A 115 16.39 13.20 -13.81
CA LYS A 115 16.04 14.28 -12.86
C LYS A 115 16.87 14.13 -11.59
N LYS A 116 17.02 15.23 -10.83
CA LYS A 116 17.58 15.14 -9.48
C LYS A 116 16.72 14.23 -8.60
N TRP A 117 17.37 13.45 -7.75
CA TRP A 117 16.67 12.64 -6.76
C TRP A 117 15.82 13.53 -5.85
N ILE A 118 14.60 13.11 -5.55
CA ILE A 118 13.68 13.81 -4.65
C ILE A 118 14.19 13.70 -3.21
N PHE A 119 14.74 12.53 -2.86
CA PHE A 119 15.30 12.25 -1.55
C PHE A 119 16.83 12.29 -1.57
N LYS A 120 17.46 12.67 -0.46
CA LYS A 120 18.89 12.50 -0.27
C LYS A 120 19.28 11.04 -0.20
N LYS A 121 20.57 10.73 -0.45
CA LYS A 121 21.07 9.35 -0.54
C LYS A 121 20.74 8.49 0.68
N ASP A 122 20.63 9.09 1.84
CA ASP A 122 20.38 8.41 3.13
C ASP A 122 18.93 8.57 3.62
N GLU A 123 18.07 9.25 2.85
CA GLU A 123 16.66 9.43 3.17
C GLU A 123 15.84 8.28 2.57
N VAL A 124 15.18 7.50 3.43
CA VAL A 124 14.28 6.40 3.02
C VAL A 124 12.86 6.91 2.75
N SER A 125 12.46 8.00 3.41
CA SER A 125 11.10 8.55 3.36
C SER A 125 11.10 10.02 3.78
N ASN A 126 10.11 10.79 3.33
CA ASN A 126 9.79 12.13 3.84
C ASN A 126 8.94 12.10 5.13
N LYS A 127 8.66 10.91 5.65
CA LYS A 127 7.91 10.73 6.89
C LYS A 127 8.87 10.63 8.07
N ASP A 128 8.42 11.13 9.22
CA ASP A 128 9.17 11.06 10.46
C ASP A 128 9.23 9.63 11.03
N ASP A 129 10.12 9.42 11.98
CA ASP A 129 10.32 8.13 12.64
C ASP A 129 9.05 7.65 13.38
N ILE A 130 8.21 8.60 13.83
CA ILE A 130 6.93 8.30 14.47
C ILE A 130 5.99 7.64 13.48
N PHE A 131 5.82 8.23 12.31
CA PHE A 131 4.98 7.68 11.26
C PHE A 131 5.47 6.30 10.82
N ILE A 132 6.78 6.19 10.54
CA ILE A 132 7.40 4.93 10.09
C ILE A 132 7.17 3.83 11.13
N SER A 133 7.42 4.11 12.42
CA SER A 133 7.24 3.12 13.48
C SER A 133 5.77 2.68 13.65
N ASN A 134 4.82 3.61 13.47
CA ASN A 134 3.39 3.29 13.52
C ASN A 134 2.96 2.40 12.35
N GLU A 135 3.48 2.66 11.14
CA GLU A 135 3.17 1.84 9.96
C GLU A 135 3.79 0.44 10.03
N CYS A 136 4.99 0.27 10.59
CA CYS A 136 5.55 -1.06 10.87
C CYS A 136 4.64 -1.86 11.79
N THR A 137 4.11 -1.24 12.85
CA THR A 137 3.18 -1.91 13.76
C THR A 137 1.85 -2.22 13.08
N ARG A 138 1.34 -1.31 12.25
CA ARG A 138 0.13 -1.52 11.46
C ARG A 138 0.31 -2.67 10.47
N ASN A 139 1.47 -2.77 9.82
CA ASN A 139 1.84 -3.86 8.92
C ASN A 139 1.82 -5.22 9.64
N ALA A 140 2.42 -5.30 10.82
CA ALA A 140 2.38 -6.51 11.64
C ALA A 140 0.95 -6.89 12.04
N ILE A 141 0.11 -5.91 12.39
CA ILE A 141 -1.31 -6.13 12.68
C ILE A 141 -2.03 -6.72 11.46
N LEU A 142 -1.84 -6.16 10.26
CA LEU A 142 -2.42 -6.68 9.01
C LEU A 142 -1.96 -8.10 8.68
N LYS A 143 -0.76 -8.48 9.09
CA LYS A 143 -0.20 -9.82 8.87
C LYS A 143 -0.80 -10.88 9.78
N TYR A 144 -1.12 -10.54 11.03
CA TYR A 144 -1.57 -11.50 12.03
C TYR A 144 -3.07 -11.44 12.34
N LEU A 145 -3.74 -10.36 11.93
CA LEU A 145 -5.19 -10.20 12.11
C LEU A 145 -5.88 -10.13 10.75
N HIS A 146 -7.06 -10.73 10.68
CA HIS A 146 -7.84 -10.87 9.45
C HIS A 146 -9.18 -10.16 9.53
N GLN A 147 -9.93 -10.18 8.44
CA GLN A 147 -11.28 -9.60 8.30
C GLN A 147 -11.28 -8.08 8.55
N GLU A 148 -12.27 -7.57 9.26
CA GLU A 148 -12.46 -6.14 9.51
C GLU A 148 -11.63 -5.58 10.68
N ILE A 149 -10.98 -6.43 11.47
CA ILE A 149 -10.28 -6.02 12.71
C ILE A 149 -9.20 -4.96 12.45
N PRO A 150 -8.28 -5.15 11.46
CA PRO A 150 -7.24 -4.16 11.18
C PRO A 150 -7.75 -2.78 10.77
N TYR A 151 -8.99 -2.70 10.27
CA TYR A 151 -9.60 -1.45 9.81
C TYR A 151 -10.36 -0.72 10.92
N ASN A 152 -10.55 -1.37 12.06
CA ASN A 152 -11.28 -0.85 13.23
C ASN A 152 -10.36 -0.46 14.38
N LEU A 153 -9.09 -0.19 14.09
CA LEU A 153 -8.10 0.25 15.05
C LEU A 153 -7.19 1.32 14.48
N ILE A 154 -6.54 2.06 15.36
CA ILE A 154 -5.54 3.07 15.04
C ILE A 154 -4.29 2.79 15.87
N VAL A 155 -3.11 2.83 15.24
CA VAL A 155 -1.84 2.78 15.95
C VAL A 155 -1.35 4.21 16.17
N ARG A 156 -1.09 4.58 17.44
CA ARG A 156 -0.55 5.89 17.82
C ARG A 156 0.74 5.73 18.58
N ASN A 157 1.68 6.61 18.31
CA ASN A 157 2.88 6.70 19.14
C ASN A 157 2.57 7.48 20.42
N ILE A 158 2.97 6.95 21.56
CA ILE A 158 2.86 7.62 22.87
C ILE A 158 4.15 8.39 23.13
N PHE A 159 5.30 7.75 22.97
CA PHE A 159 6.60 8.41 22.99
C PHE A 159 7.66 7.60 22.25
N ILE A 160 8.70 8.34 21.79
CA ILE A 160 9.97 7.80 21.34
C ILE A 160 11.05 8.46 22.20
N LYS A 161 11.97 7.65 22.74
CA LYS A 161 13.08 8.14 23.57
C LYS A 161 14.37 7.40 23.20
N ILE A 162 15.41 8.16 22.95
CA ILE A 162 16.78 7.64 22.80
C ILE A 162 17.36 7.41 24.20
N LEU A 163 17.83 6.20 24.45
CA LEU A 163 18.44 5.79 25.71
C LEU A 163 19.94 6.14 25.72
N LYS A 164 20.55 6.15 26.90
CA LYS A 164 22.00 6.44 27.07
C LYS A 164 22.92 5.53 26.22
N ASN A 165 22.51 4.30 25.98
CA ASN A 165 23.21 3.31 25.15
C ASN A 165 22.89 3.44 23.64
N LYS A 166 22.31 4.54 23.21
CA LYS A 166 21.85 4.82 21.84
C LYS A 166 20.72 3.90 21.33
N HIS A 167 20.19 3.00 22.15
CA HIS A 167 18.98 2.25 21.79
C HIS A 167 17.75 3.17 21.81
N ILE A 168 16.72 2.80 21.05
CA ILE A 168 15.48 3.57 20.99
C ILE A 168 14.41 2.80 21.78
N LYS A 169 13.74 3.51 22.69
CA LYS A 169 12.55 3.01 23.39
C LYS A 169 11.31 3.65 22.76
N ILE A 170 10.41 2.81 22.27
CA ILE A 170 9.15 3.22 21.64
C ILE A 170 7.99 2.66 22.44
N LYS A 171 7.02 3.49 22.77
CA LYS A 171 5.74 3.04 23.32
C LYS A 171 4.62 3.48 22.40
N GLN A 172 3.79 2.52 21.98
CA GLN A 172 2.65 2.75 21.10
C GLN A 172 1.36 2.25 21.73
N SER A 173 0.24 2.86 21.35
CA SER A 173 -1.09 2.37 21.64
C SER A 173 -1.77 1.83 20.38
N ILE A 174 -2.49 0.75 20.55
CA ILE A 174 -3.44 0.21 19.59
C ILE A 174 -4.82 0.58 20.11
N ASP A 175 -5.41 1.63 19.52
CA ASP A 175 -6.68 2.17 19.95
C ASP A 175 -7.81 1.56 19.15
N LEU A 176 -8.74 0.91 19.85
CA LEU A 176 -9.83 0.13 19.27
C LEU A 176 -11.14 0.92 19.25
N LYS A 177 -11.80 0.96 18.09
CA LYS A 177 -13.18 1.45 18.00
C LYS A 177 -14.16 0.60 18.82
N ASN A 178 -13.88 -0.71 18.96
CA ASN A 178 -14.71 -1.62 19.74
C ASN A 178 -13.83 -2.57 20.55
N LEU A 179 -13.97 -2.55 21.87
CA LEU A 179 -13.20 -3.38 22.80
C LEU A 179 -13.43 -4.89 22.65
N ARG A 180 -14.50 -5.31 21.96
CA ARG A 180 -14.73 -6.75 21.63
C ARG A 180 -13.57 -7.38 20.85
N TYR A 181 -12.77 -6.57 20.13
CA TYR A 181 -11.60 -7.06 19.39
C TYR A 181 -10.36 -7.28 20.27
N LYS A 182 -10.35 -6.75 21.52
CA LYS A 182 -9.20 -6.85 22.41
C LYS A 182 -8.76 -8.30 22.69
N PRO A 183 -9.65 -9.27 22.99
CA PRO A 183 -9.26 -10.65 23.18
C PRO A 183 -8.62 -11.29 21.94
N ILE A 184 -9.09 -10.92 20.74
CA ILE A 184 -8.58 -11.43 19.46
C ILE A 184 -7.17 -10.90 19.21
N ILE A 185 -6.93 -9.62 19.51
CA ILE A 185 -5.60 -8.98 19.32
C ILE A 185 -4.61 -9.53 20.35
N LEU A 186 -5.03 -9.78 21.58
CA LEU A 186 -4.19 -10.42 22.58
C LEU A 186 -3.86 -11.86 22.16
N GLY A 187 -4.86 -12.59 21.67
CA GLY A 187 -4.72 -14.01 21.38
C GLY A 187 -4.66 -14.89 22.64
N LYS A 188 -4.55 -16.21 22.45
CA LYS A 188 -4.42 -17.15 23.56
C LYS A 188 -3.11 -16.86 24.31
N ASN A 189 -3.21 -16.63 25.62
CA ASN A 189 -2.07 -16.31 26.49
C ASN A 189 -1.21 -15.12 26.03
N GLY A 190 -1.75 -14.21 25.23
CA GLY A 190 -1.00 -13.06 24.69
C GLY A 190 -0.12 -13.35 23.49
N ASP A 191 -0.24 -14.52 22.86
CA ASP A 191 0.63 -14.94 21.76
C ASP A 191 0.52 -14.05 20.52
N THR A 192 -0.68 -13.59 20.16
CA THR A 192 -0.88 -12.78 18.97
C THR A 192 -0.23 -11.40 19.14
N ILE A 193 -0.48 -10.72 20.26
CA ILE A 193 0.14 -9.40 20.52
C ILE A 193 1.66 -9.50 20.65
N LYS A 194 2.18 -10.61 21.20
CA LYS A 194 3.62 -10.87 21.25
C LYS A 194 4.22 -10.96 19.85
N LYS A 195 3.61 -11.73 18.95
CA LYS A 195 4.05 -11.86 17.55
C LYS A 195 4.00 -10.51 16.82
N ILE A 196 2.92 -9.74 17.00
CA ILE A 196 2.78 -8.39 16.45
C ILE A 196 3.93 -7.51 16.94
N ARG A 197 4.19 -7.48 18.26
CA ARG A 197 5.26 -6.67 18.86
C ARG A 197 6.64 -7.07 18.33
N GLU A 198 6.95 -8.35 18.28
CA GLU A 198 8.26 -8.86 17.83
C GLU A 198 8.50 -8.57 16.36
N ASN A 199 7.50 -8.81 15.51
CA ASN A 199 7.60 -8.50 14.08
C ASN A 199 7.80 -6.98 13.84
N SER A 200 6.99 -6.15 14.51
CA SER A 200 7.12 -4.69 14.42
C SER A 200 8.47 -4.19 14.93
N GLN A 201 8.93 -4.70 16.08
CA GLN A 201 10.21 -4.31 16.65
C GLN A 201 11.38 -4.64 15.72
N ASN A 202 11.37 -5.81 15.10
CA ASN A 202 12.40 -6.24 14.15
C ASN A 202 12.39 -5.34 12.90
N GLU A 203 11.22 -5.06 12.35
CA GLU A 203 11.08 -4.20 11.18
C GLU A 203 11.57 -2.77 11.47
N ILE A 204 11.15 -2.17 12.59
CA ILE A 204 11.60 -0.84 13.02
C ILE A 204 13.13 -0.82 13.25
N THR A 205 13.68 -1.86 13.90
CA THR A 205 15.13 -2.01 14.14
C THR A 205 15.91 -2.02 12.83
N ASN A 206 15.42 -2.74 11.82
CA ASN A 206 16.05 -2.83 10.51
C ASN A 206 16.02 -1.48 9.76
N ILE A 207 14.91 -0.75 9.85
CA ILE A 207 14.77 0.55 9.18
C ILE A 207 15.61 1.61 9.87
N MET A 208 15.54 1.70 11.20
CA MET A 208 16.27 2.70 12.00
C MET A 208 17.75 2.36 12.20
N LYS A 209 18.20 1.16 11.78
CA LYS A 209 19.58 0.66 11.93
C LYS A 209 20.11 0.77 13.36
N THR A 210 19.23 0.67 14.34
CA THR A 210 19.58 0.73 15.77
C THR A 210 18.62 -0.15 16.57
N LYS A 211 19.10 -0.66 17.73
CA LYS A 211 18.28 -1.54 18.56
C LYS A 211 17.09 -0.80 19.14
N VAL A 212 15.90 -1.36 18.92
CA VAL A 212 14.62 -0.80 19.36
C VAL A 212 14.00 -1.68 20.43
N HIS A 213 13.42 -1.06 21.45
CA HIS A 213 12.59 -1.69 22.49
C HIS A 213 11.16 -1.18 22.32
N LEU A 214 10.29 -2.02 21.73
CA LEU A 214 8.90 -1.67 21.46
C LEU A 214 7.97 -2.20 22.56
N TYR A 215 7.12 -1.30 23.06
CA TYR A 215 6.05 -1.58 24.02
C TYR A 215 4.70 -1.24 23.38
N LEU A 216 3.79 -2.20 23.41
CA LEU A 216 2.43 -2.02 22.91
C LEU A 216 1.43 -2.03 24.06
N GLN A 217 0.48 -1.12 24.04
CA GLN A 217 -0.71 -1.15 24.91
C GLN A 217 -1.97 -1.11 24.06
N ILE A 218 -3.08 -1.66 24.58
CA ILE A 218 -4.36 -1.66 23.90
C ILE A 218 -5.32 -0.79 24.67
N ASN A 219 -5.86 0.24 24.01
CA ASN A 219 -6.83 1.16 24.58
C ASN A 219 -8.16 1.12 23.82
N LYS A 220 -9.20 1.69 24.42
CA LYS A 220 -10.39 2.12 23.68
C LYS A 220 -10.06 3.42 22.95
N LEU A 221 -10.52 3.56 21.72
CA LEU A 221 -10.46 4.84 21.02
C LEU A 221 -11.47 5.77 21.73
N ASP A 222 -10.99 6.89 22.22
CA ASP A 222 -11.86 7.96 22.70
C ASP A 222 -12.45 8.67 21.48
N ASP A 223 -13.76 8.90 21.53
CA ASP A 223 -14.57 9.55 20.48
C ASP A 223 -14.17 11.01 20.26
#